data_caa1f808af29d2adde4160cb32a80676
#
_entry.id   caa1f808af29d2adde4160cb32a80676
#
_cell.length_a   1.000
_cell.length_b   1.000
_cell.length_c   1.000
_cell.angle_alpha   90.00
_cell.angle_beta   90.00
_cell.angle_gamma   90.00
#
_symmetry.space_group_name_H-M   'P 1'
#
loop_
_entity.id
_entity.type
_entity.pdbx_description
1 polymer ?
#
loop_
_entity_poly.entity_id
_entity_poly.type
_entity_poly.pdbx_seq_one_letter_code
_entity_poly.pdbx_strand_id
1 'polypeptide(L)'
;MDRKRNGKAMDALATLARLTRIEVLKFWRKSVARAVLELMFIGPIAGEAILASFSIRDATFPQITQFLFSSDMLMMIALMTVVISVMALGNDYELGTVSVILSRGVDRYQFILSKIIASVGAAFANGLVFMVAAFLSTFVVHLMYSDVPFFEAAGKDILLRLMGATGVIVLVNFVLSGVVMLALVLGRSSWVGMLAGLGYFFGDFIVGGLGSGKILGVDDAYRYTVAYHAISINELFFPSDPSVSLPRAWIEDGVADPVHAVMVLLLYGALLAVIAILLFRRQDLTTKT
;
A
#
# COMPACT_ATOMS: atom_id res chain seq x y z
N MET A 1 -16.41 -39.12 -7.63
CA MET A 1 -16.26 -38.28 -6.44
C MET A 1 -15.78 -36.86 -6.78
N ASP A 2 -14.98 -36.65 -7.82
CA ASP A 2 -14.40 -35.37 -8.24
C ASP A 2 -15.37 -34.26 -8.71
N ARG A 3 -16.44 -34.63 -9.48
CA ARG A 3 -17.37 -33.62 -10.01
C ARG A 3 -18.13 -32.82 -8.94
N LYS A 4 -18.50 -33.44 -7.82
CA LYS A 4 -19.19 -32.75 -6.71
C LYS A 4 -18.23 -31.82 -5.93
N ARG A 5 -16.95 -32.16 -5.88
CA ARG A 5 -15.91 -31.35 -5.20
C ARG A 5 -15.57 -30.11 -6.03
N ASN A 6 -15.46 -30.26 -7.35
CA ASN A 6 -15.21 -29.15 -8.27
C ASN A 6 -16.41 -28.18 -8.33
N GLY A 7 -17.65 -28.65 -8.27
CA GLY A 7 -18.84 -27.79 -8.19
C GLY A 7 -18.82 -26.88 -6.95
N LYS A 8 -18.57 -27.45 -5.77
CA LYS A 8 -18.49 -26.66 -4.52
C LYS A 8 -17.36 -25.61 -4.52
N ALA A 9 -16.22 -25.94 -5.11
CA ALA A 9 -15.09 -25.00 -5.21
C ALA A 9 -15.42 -23.84 -6.17
N MET A 10 -16.07 -24.11 -7.29
CA MET A 10 -16.53 -23.09 -8.23
C MET A 10 -17.58 -22.16 -7.61
N ASP A 11 -18.53 -22.70 -6.86
CA ASP A 11 -19.55 -21.91 -6.15
C ASP A 11 -18.92 -21.01 -5.07
N ALA A 12 -17.91 -21.51 -4.36
CA ALA A 12 -17.18 -20.74 -3.37
C ALA A 12 -16.39 -19.57 -4.00
N LEU A 13 -15.73 -19.80 -5.13
CA LEU A 13 -15.01 -18.76 -5.88
C LEU A 13 -15.98 -17.70 -6.45
N ALA A 14 -17.11 -18.13 -7.01
CA ALA A 14 -18.13 -17.22 -7.52
C ALA A 14 -18.70 -16.33 -6.40
N THR A 15 -18.94 -16.90 -5.22
CA THR A 15 -19.40 -16.17 -4.04
C THR A 15 -18.34 -15.16 -3.58
N LEU A 16 -17.07 -15.56 -3.50
CA LEU A 16 -15.98 -14.66 -3.14
C LEU A 16 -15.84 -13.51 -4.13
N ALA A 17 -15.86 -13.79 -5.43
CA ALA A 17 -15.78 -12.76 -6.46
C ALA A 17 -16.95 -11.77 -6.37
N ARG A 18 -18.16 -12.27 -6.12
CA ARG A 18 -19.36 -11.43 -5.92
C ARG A 18 -19.26 -10.56 -4.69
N LEU A 19 -18.79 -11.10 -3.57
CA LEU A 19 -18.57 -10.33 -2.34
C LEU A 19 -17.50 -9.25 -2.56
N THR A 20 -16.36 -9.61 -3.15
CA THR A 20 -15.30 -8.65 -3.47
C THR A 20 -15.80 -7.52 -4.37
N ARG A 21 -16.57 -7.84 -5.41
CA ARG A 21 -17.16 -6.83 -6.29
C ARG A 21 -18.08 -5.87 -5.53
N ILE A 22 -18.90 -6.38 -4.62
CA ILE A 22 -19.79 -5.56 -3.78
C ILE A 22 -18.96 -4.63 -2.88
N GLU A 23 -17.88 -5.11 -2.29
CA GLU A 23 -17.00 -4.29 -1.44
C GLU A 23 -16.30 -3.19 -2.25
N VAL A 24 -15.79 -3.49 -3.42
CA VAL A 24 -15.21 -2.51 -4.33
C VAL A 24 -16.25 -1.46 -4.72
N LEU A 25 -17.47 -1.85 -5.07
CA LEU A 25 -18.55 -0.90 -5.40
C LEU A 25 -18.96 -0.03 -4.20
N LYS A 26 -19.00 -0.59 -2.99
CA LYS A 26 -19.26 0.19 -1.76
C LYS A 26 -18.15 1.23 -1.55
N PHE A 27 -16.90 0.84 -1.77
CA PHE A 27 -15.75 1.73 -1.65
C PHE A 27 -15.88 2.93 -2.60
N TRP A 28 -16.09 2.71 -3.89
CA TRP A 28 -16.19 3.76 -4.90
C TRP A 28 -17.36 4.74 -4.68
N ARG A 29 -18.40 4.32 -3.98
CA ARG A 29 -19.55 5.18 -3.66
C ARG A 29 -19.32 6.11 -2.48
N LYS A 30 -18.28 5.90 -1.67
CA LYS A 30 -17.98 6.73 -0.50
C LYS A 30 -17.26 8.01 -0.91
N SER A 31 -17.67 9.14 -0.33
CA SER A 31 -17.01 10.44 -0.57
C SER A 31 -15.53 10.43 -0.21
N VAL A 32 -15.18 9.76 0.88
CA VAL A 32 -13.78 9.63 1.34
C VAL A 32 -12.93 8.88 0.31
N ALA A 33 -13.45 7.83 -0.33
CA ALA A 33 -12.71 7.12 -1.37
C ALA A 33 -12.43 8.03 -2.59
N ARG A 34 -13.39 8.86 -2.96
CA ARG A 34 -13.19 9.86 -4.02
C ARG A 34 -12.17 10.90 -3.63
N ALA A 35 -12.25 11.42 -2.40
CA ALA A 35 -11.27 12.37 -1.89
C ALA A 35 -9.84 11.79 -1.85
N VAL A 36 -9.69 10.50 -1.51
CA VAL A 36 -8.39 9.81 -1.57
C VAL A 36 -7.87 9.75 -3.01
N LEU A 37 -8.72 9.42 -3.98
CA LEU A 37 -8.31 9.39 -5.39
C LEU A 37 -7.95 10.78 -5.91
N GLU A 38 -8.75 11.79 -5.57
CA GLU A 38 -8.47 13.18 -5.94
C GLU A 38 -7.12 13.62 -5.35
N LEU A 39 -6.85 13.27 -4.09
CA LEU A 39 -5.57 13.56 -3.45
C LEU A 39 -4.41 12.82 -4.13
N MET A 40 -4.60 11.55 -4.50
CA MET A 40 -3.60 10.77 -5.22
C MET A 40 -3.32 11.30 -6.63
N PHE A 41 -4.31 11.93 -7.25
CA PHE A 41 -4.16 12.57 -8.55
C PHE A 41 -3.51 13.96 -8.44
N ILE A 42 -3.97 14.78 -7.49
CA ILE A 42 -3.51 16.17 -7.33
C ILE A 42 -2.12 16.23 -6.66
N GLY A 43 -1.82 15.29 -5.75
CA GLY A 43 -0.60 15.29 -4.97
C GLY A 43 0.69 15.36 -5.80
N PRO A 44 0.89 14.47 -6.78
CA PRO A 44 2.06 14.53 -7.67
C PRO A 44 2.14 15.86 -8.44
N ILE A 45 1.00 16.33 -8.99
CA ILE A 45 0.94 17.57 -9.75
C ILE A 45 1.32 18.78 -8.88
N ALA A 46 0.77 18.85 -7.66
CA ALA A 46 1.09 19.92 -6.72
C ALA A 46 2.54 19.83 -6.24
N GLY A 47 3.02 18.62 -5.96
CA GLY A 47 4.42 18.39 -5.57
C GLY A 47 5.40 18.88 -6.63
N GLU A 48 5.18 18.55 -7.89
CA GLU A 48 6.03 19.01 -8.98
C GLU A 48 5.91 20.53 -9.23
N ALA A 49 4.71 21.10 -9.14
CA ALA A 49 4.52 22.52 -9.27
C ALA A 49 5.26 23.30 -8.17
N ILE A 50 5.26 22.79 -6.94
CA ILE A 50 6.04 23.32 -5.83
C ILE A 50 7.54 23.21 -6.12
N LEU A 51 8.02 22.03 -6.52
CA LEU A 51 9.42 21.83 -6.87
C LEU A 51 9.88 22.73 -8.02
N ALA A 52 9.10 22.85 -9.06
CA ALA A 52 9.38 23.74 -10.19
C ALA A 52 9.48 25.22 -9.77
N SER A 53 8.74 25.63 -8.72
CA SER A 53 8.80 26.99 -8.18
C SER A 53 10.06 27.28 -7.35
N PHE A 54 10.67 26.24 -6.75
CA PHE A 54 11.86 26.36 -5.88
C PHE A 54 13.21 26.17 -6.57
N SER A 55 13.32 26.38 -7.88
CA SER A 55 14.61 26.44 -8.61
C SER A 55 15.12 25.13 -9.22
N ILE A 56 14.25 24.23 -9.61
CA ILE A 56 14.68 23.04 -10.36
C ILE A 56 14.74 23.32 -11.88
N ARG A 57 15.20 24.52 -12.28
CA ARG A 57 15.45 24.81 -13.70
C ARG A 57 16.49 23.88 -14.33
N ASP A 58 17.37 23.29 -13.47
CA ASP A 58 18.43 22.39 -13.90
C ASP A 58 18.17 20.93 -13.51
N ALA A 59 16.97 20.60 -12.96
CA ALA A 59 16.67 19.22 -12.61
C ALA A 59 16.45 18.37 -13.86
N THR A 60 17.22 17.30 -13.95
CA THR A 60 17.07 16.33 -15.03
C THR A 60 15.83 15.47 -14.81
N PHE A 61 15.27 14.90 -15.89
CA PHE A 61 14.15 13.97 -15.83
C PHE A 61 14.32 12.85 -14.76
N PRO A 62 15.51 12.21 -14.63
CA PRO A 62 15.75 11.23 -13.58
C PRO A 62 15.54 11.78 -12.17
N GLN A 63 15.91 13.00 -11.88
CA GLN A 63 15.76 13.62 -10.56
C GLN A 63 14.30 13.90 -10.20
N ILE A 64 13.49 14.33 -11.18
CA ILE A 64 12.06 14.56 -10.98
C ILE A 64 11.32 13.26 -10.73
N THR A 65 11.55 12.22 -11.54
CA THR A 65 10.95 10.91 -11.34
C THR A 65 11.41 10.26 -10.04
N GLN A 66 12.68 10.43 -9.68
CA GLN A 66 13.23 9.95 -8.42
C GLN A 66 12.56 10.58 -7.20
N PHE A 67 12.25 11.88 -7.26
CA PHE A 67 11.49 12.56 -6.20
C PHE A 67 10.07 12.01 -6.09
N LEU A 68 9.34 11.84 -7.18
CA LEU A 68 7.96 11.34 -7.18
C LEU A 68 7.84 9.90 -6.69
N PHE A 69 8.86 9.10 -6.94
CA PHE A 69 8.95 7.72 -6.44
C PHE A 69 9.88 7.60 -5.24
N SER A 70 10.19 8.72 -4.59
CA SER A 70 10.93 8.75 -3.33
C SER A 70 10.19 8.03 -2.21
N SER A 71 10.92 7.72 -1.15
CA SER A 71 10.36 7.14 0.07
C SER A 71 9.19 7.96 0.63
N ASP A 72 9.24 9.29 0.50
CA ASP A 72 8.22 10.21 1.03
C ASP A 72 6.88 10.08 0.30
N MET A 73 6.91 9.91 -1.01
CA MET A 73 5.70 9.71 -1.80
C MET A 73 5.11 8.31 -1.61
N LEU A 74 5.95 7.27 -1.54
CA LEU A 74 5.52 5.93 -1.15
C LEU A 74 4.83 5.96 0.23
N MET A 75 5.32 6.77 1.14
CA MET A 75 4.76 7.01 2.45
C MET A 75 3.35 7.62 2.38
N MET A 76 3.12 8.64 1.56
CA MET A 76 1.78 9.21 1.39
C MET A 76 0.77 8.18 0.87
N ILE A 77 1.17 7.37 -0.10
CA ILE A 77 0.30 6.30 -0.63
C ILE A 77 -0.01 5.26 0.44
N ALA A 78 0.97 4.91 1.25
CA ALA A 78 0.81 3.97 2.36
C ALA A 78 -0.17 4.50 3.42
N LEU A 79 -0.10 5.79 3.78
CA LEU A 79 -1.08 6.43 4.68
C LEU A 79 -2.52 6.34 4.15
N MET A 80 -2.71 6.60 2.86
CA MET A 80 -4.03 6.50 2.25
C MET A 80 -4.55 5.06 2.28
N THR A 81 -3.68 4.08 2.19
CA THR A 81 -4.06 2.66 2.32
C THR A 81 -4.59 2.31 3.70
N VAL A 82 -4.03 2.89 4.77
CA VAL A 82 -4.58 2.71 6.13
C VAL A 82 -6.04 3.16 6.16
N VAL A 83 -6.32 4.36 5.63
CA VAL A 83 -7.70 4.89 5.57
C VAL A 83 -8.62 3.95 4.78
N ILE A 84 -8.21 3.50 3.61
CA ILE A 84 -8.95 2.59 2.75
C ILE A 84 -9.25 1.28 3.47
N SER A 85 -8.25 0.70 4.12
CA SER A 85 -8.37 -0.59 4.81
C SER A 85 -9.31 -0.50 6.02
N VAL A 86 -9.25 0.60 6.77
CA VAL A 86 -10.20 0.86 7.86
C VAL A 86 -11.63 0.98 7.32
N MET A 87 -11.82 1.68 6.21
CA MET A 87 -13.15 1.81 5.60
C MET A 87 -13.73 0.50 5.07
N ALA A 88 -12.89 -0.45 4.70
CA ALA A 88 -13.33 -1.73 4.14
C ALA A 88 -14.04 -2.61 5.18
N LEU A 89 -13.54 -2.68 6.41
CA LEU A 89 -14.09 -3.54 7.46
C LEU A 89 -14.60 -2.75 8.67
N GLY A 90 -13.97 -1.64 9.03
CA GLY A 90 -14.28 -0.88 10.24
C GLY A 90 -15.72 -0.40 10.27
N ASN A 91 -16.22 0.14 9.16
CA ASN A 91 -17.61 0.59 9.06
C ASN A 91 -18.62 -0.55 9.25
N ASP A 92 -18.30 -1.78 8.84
CA ASP A 92 -19.19 -2.91 9.01
C ASP A 92 -19.30 -3.32 10.49
N TYR A 93 -18.24 -3.12 11.28
CA TYR A 93 -18.30 -3.27 12.74
C TYR A 93 -19.11 -2.17 13.40
N GLU A 94 -18.91 -0.91 13.04
CA GLU A 94 -19.63 0.23 13.63
C GLU A 94 -21.12 0.20 13.34
N LEU A 95 -21.49 -0.20 12.13
CA LEU A 95 -22.89 -0.32 11.72
C LEU A 95 -23.54 -1.66 12.13
N GLY A 96 -22.80 -2.56 12.78
CA GLY A 96 -23.29 -3.87 13.17
C GLY A 96 -23.63 -4.80 11.99
N THR A 97 -23.22 -4.44 10.76
CA THR A 97 -23.60 -5.19 9.55
C THR A 97 -22.86 -6.53 9.43
N VAL A 98 -21.77 -6.73 10.14
CA VAL A 98 -21.02 -7.99 10.17
C VAL A 98 -21.93 -9.15 10.58
N SER A 99 -22.65 -9.03 11.69
CA SER A 99 -23.57 -10.06 12.19
C SER A 99 -24.70 -10.35 11.21
N VAL A 100 -25.28 -9.30 10.60
CA VAL A 100 -26.35 -9.41 9.61
C VAL A 100 -25.90 -10.13 8.35
N ILE A 101 -24.68 -9.87 7.85
CA ILE A 101 -24.16 -10.53 6.65
C ILE A 101 -23.89 -12.02 6.93
N LEU A 102 -23.32 -12.33 8.09
CA LEU A 102 -23.00 -13.70 8.46
C LEU A 102 -24.27 -14.53 8.78
N SER A 103 -25.32 -13.92 9.34
CA SER A 103 -26.61 -14.58 9.57
C SER A 103 -27.32 -14.99 8.27
N ARG A 104 -26.98 -14.35 7.15
CA ARG A 104 -27.45 -14.70 5.80
C ARG A 104 -26.69 -15.87 5.16
N GLY A 105 -25.84 -16.56 5.91
CA GLY A 105 -25.15 -17.77 5.45
C GLY A 105 -23.84 -17.50 4.69
N VAL A 106 -23.30 -16.27 4.72
CA VAL A 106 -21.98 -16.00 4.17
C VAL A 106 -20.91 -16.62 5.08
N ASP A 107 -19.99 -17.38 4.48
CA ASP A 107 -18.88 -17.97 5.22
C ASP A 107 -17.94 -16.88 5.76
N ARG A 108 -17.53 -17.03 7.03
CA ARG A 108 -16.63 -16.06 7.70
C ARG A 108 -15.30 -15.87 6.97
N TYR A 109 -14.77 -16.96 6.41
CA TYR A 109 -13.53 -16.92 5.63
C TYR A 109 -13.71 -16.08 4.35
N GLN A 110 -14.80 -16.34 3.61
CA GLN A 110 -15.10 -15.61 2.38
C GLN A 110 -15.36 -14.13 2.65
N PHE A 111 -16.02 -13.81 3.76
CA PHE A 111 -16.28 -12.44 4.16
C PHE A 111 -14.98 -11.66 4.41
N ILE A 112 -14.09 -12.15 5.29
CA ILE A 112 -12.86 -11.43 5.62
C ILE A 112 -11.90 -11.39 4.43
N LEU A 113 -11.79 -12.48 3.66
CA LEU A 113 -10.95 -12.54 2.49
C LEU A 113 -11.40 -11.55 1.41
N SER A 114 -12.71 -11.39 1.20
CA SER A 114 -13.24 -10.39 0.26
C SER A 114 -12.85 -8.97 0.65
N LYS A 115 -12.77 -8.67 1.95
CA LYS A 115 -12.33 -7.37 2.47
C LYS A 115 -10.85 -7.12 2.21
N ILE A 116 -10.00 -8.12 2.46
CA ILE A 116 -8.56 -8.03 2.19
C ILE A 116 -8.33 -7.82 0.69
N ILE A 117 -8.96 -8.62 -0.17
CA ILE A 117 -8.81 -8.49 -1.64
C ILE A 117 -9.31 -7.12 -2.12
N ALA A 118 -10.46 -6.65 -1.62
CA ALA A 118 -10.99 -5.33 -1.98
C ALA A 118 -10.08 -4.19 -1.52
N SER A 119 -9.49 -4.29 -0.33
CA SER A 119 -8.54 -3.31 0.21
C SER A 119 -7.27 -3.23 -0.63
N VAL A 120 -6.66 -4.39 -0.94
CA VAL A 120 -5.47 -4.46 -1.80
C VAL A 120 -5.78 -4.00 -3.23
N GLY A 121 -6.94 -4.37 -3.77
CA GLY A 121 -7.39 -3.92 -5.09
C GLY A 121 -7.63 -2.41 -5.16
N ALA A 122 -8.19 -1.81 -4.12
CA ALA A 122 -8.34 -0.37 -4.02
C ALA A 122 -6.98 0.35 -3.90
N ALA A 123 -6.05 -0.21 -3.14
CA ALA A 123 -4.69 0.29 -3.03
C ALA A 123 -3.94 0.24 -4.38
N PHE A 124 -4.12 -0.86 -5.12
CA PHE A 124 -3.58 -0.97 -6.48
C PHE A 124 -4.15 0.10 -7.42
N ALA A 125 -5.48 0.30 -7.39
CA ALA A 125 -6.13 1.34 -8.20
C ALA A 125 -5.61 2.75 -7.86
N ASN A 126 -5.42 3.05 -6.56
CA ASN A 126 -4.83 4.31 -6.12
C ASN A 126 -3.37 4.46 -6.58
N GLY A 127 -2.58 3.40 -6.51
CA GLY A 127 -1.21 3.38 -7.04
C GLY A 127 -1.17 3.67 -8.55
N LEU A 128 -2.09 3.10 -9.31
CA LEU A 128 -2.21 3.39 -10.74
C LEU A 128 -2.59 4.85 -11.02
N VAL A 129 -3.55 5.40 -10.27
CA VAL A 129 -3.93 6.82 -10.40
C VAL A 129 -2.75 7.72 -10.08
N PHE A 130 -2.03 7.44 -9.01
CA PHE A 130 -0.82 8.16 -8.64
C PHE A 130 0.25 8.06 -9.74
N MET A 131 0.51 6.86 -10.27
CA MET A 131 1.48 6.63 -11.35
C MET A 131 1.13 7.45 -12.60
N VAL A 132 -0.14 7.45 -13.00
CA VAL A 132 -0.60 8.22 -14.17
C VAL A 132 -0.44 9.71 -13.91
N ALA A 133 -0.82 10.21 -12.75
CA ALA A 133 -0.68 11.61 -12.38
C ALA A 133 0.80 12.03 -12.34
N ALA A 134 1.67 11.23 -11.72
CA ALA A 134 3.09 11.45 -11.67
C ALA A 134 3.73 11.49 -13.06
N PHE A 135 3.36 10.55 -13.93
CA PHE A 135 3.84 10.53 -15.31
C PHE A 135 3.40 11.76 -16.08
N LEU A 136 2.13 12.14 -15.98
CA LEU A 136 1.59 13.32 -16.69
C LEU A 136 2.23 14.62 -16.20
N SER A 137 2.40 14.78 -14.88
CA SER A 137 3.01 15.99 -14.33
C SER A 137 4.48 16.10 -14.72
N THR A 138 5.25 15.02 -14.63
CA THR A 138 6.65 14.97 -15.09
C THR A 138 6.77 15.27 -16.58
N PHE A 139 5.83 14.74 -17.39
CA PHE A 139 5.80 15.02 -18.82
C PHE A 139 5.58 16.52 -19.10
N VAL A 140 4.62 17.14 -18.41
CA VAL A 140 4.32 18.59 -18.58
C VAL A 140 5.51 19.43 -18.15
N VAL A 141 6.10 19.15 -16.97
CA VAL A 141 7.26 19.91 -16.46
C VAL A 141 8.44 19.75 -17.43
N HIS A 142 8.68 18.53 -17.93
CA HIS A 142 9.75 18.31 -18.91
C HIS A 142 9.57 19.12 -20.19
N LEU A 143 8.34 19.18 -20.73
CA LEU A 143 8.04 19.98 -21.92
C LEU A 143 8.23 21.50 -21.70
N MET A 144 8.08 21.97 -20.46
CA MET A 144 8.23 23.40 -20.14
C MET A 144 9.69 23.83 -19.92
N TYR A 145 10.55 22.91 -19.49
CA TYR A 145 11.88 23.26 -18.97
C TYR A 145 13.04 22.51 -19.64
N SER A 146 12.78 21.57 -20.56
CA SER A 146 13.82 20.78 -21.22
C SER A 146 13.77 20.88 -22.74
N ASP A 147 14.93 21.05 -23.34
CA ASP A 147 15.11 20.99 -24.80
C ASP A 147 15.29 19.56 -25.32
N VAL A 148 15.47 18.58 -24.43
CA VAL A 148 15.67 17.18 -24.78
C VAL A 148 14.31 16.50 -24.96
N PRO A 149 14.08 15.67 -25.98
CA PRO A 149 12.85 14.91 -26.13
C PRO A 149 12.56 14.03 -24.92
N PHE A 150 11.30 14.04 -24.44
CA PHE A 150 10.90 13.33 -23.21
C PHE A 150 11.30 11.86 -23.18
N PHE A 151 11.03 11.12 -24.25
CA PHE A 151 11.34 9.68 -24.30
C PHE A 151 12.85 9.39 -24.40
N GLU A 152 13.65 10.33 -24.86
CA GLU A 152 15.10 10.25 -24.84
C GLU A 152 15.64 10.43 -23.42
N ALA A 153 15.11 11.42 -22.70
CA ALA A 153 15.46 11.68 -21.31
C ALA A 153 14.94 10.60 -20.35
N ALA A 154 13.73 10.07 -20.59
CA ALA A 154 13.10 9.05 -19.76
C ALA A 154 13.76 7.67 -19.87
N GLY A 155 14.38 7.40 -21.00
CA GLY A 155 14.95 6.09 -21.32
C GLY A 155 13.89 5.06 -21.77
N LYS A 156 14.36 4.01 -22.44
CA LYS A 156 13.47 2.98 -23.02
C LYS A 156 12.72 2.16 -21.97
N ASP A 157 13.22 2.09 -20.74
CA ASP A 157 12.71 1.21 -19.68
C ASP A 157 11.77 1.93 -18.71
N ILE A 158 11.38 3.18 -19.01
CA ILE A 158 10.54 3.98 -18.08
C ILE A 158 9.24 3.27 -17.70
N LEU A 159 8.59 2.62 -18.65
CA LEU A 159 7.35 1.89 -18.38
C LEU A 159 7.59 0.72 -17.42
N LEU A 160 8.68 -0.03 -17.60
CA LEU A 160 9.03 -1.13 -16.69
C LEU A 160 9.33 -0.61 -15.26
N ARG A 161 10.06 0.50 -15.16
CA ARG A 161 10.34 1.15 -13.87
C ARG A 161 9.06 1.60 -13.16
N LEU A 162 8.14 2.23 -13.87
CA LEU A 162 6.84 2.65 -13.32
C LEU A 162 5.99 1.45 -12.87
N MET A 163 5.97 0.38 -13.65
CA MET A 163 5.28 -0.86 -13.26
C MET A 163 5.92 -1.48 -12.02
N GLY A 164 7.24 -1.47 -11.92
CA GLY A 164 7.98 -1.95 -10.76
C GLY A 164 7.64 -1.17 -9.51
N ALA A 165 7.68 0.17 -9.56
CA ALA A 165 7.29 1.03 -8.44
C ALA A 165 5.83 0.81 -8.02
N THR A 166 4.92 0.63 -8.99
CA THR A 166 3.53 0.25 -8.68
C THR A 166 3.46 -1.09 -7.95
N GLY A 167 4.29 -2.05 -8.32
CA GLY A 167 4.43 -3.33 -7.62
C GLY A 167 4.87 -3.15 -6.16
N VAL A 168 5.84 -2.28 -5.89
CA VAL A 168 6.26 -1.94 -4.52
C VAL A 168 5.10 -1.37 -3.71
N ILE A 169 4.35 -0.42 -4.29
CA ILE A 169 3.17 0.16 -3.67
C ILE A 169 2.16 -0.93 -3.27
N VAL A 170 1.89 -1.88 -4.15
CA VAL A 170 0.96 -2.99 -3.88
C VAL A 170 1.46 -3.86 -2.73
N LEU A 171 2.75 -4.19 -2.68
CA LEU A 171 3.34 -5.01 -1.63
C LEU A 171 3.26 -4.32 -0.26
N VAL A 172 3.66 -3.06 -0.16
CA VAL A 172 3.55 -2.25 1.06
C VAL A 172 2.10 -2.19 1.54
N ASN A 173 1.20 -1.92 0.61
CA ASN A 173 -0.22 -1.82 0.89
C ASN A 173 -0.83 -3.16 1.34
N PHE A 174 -0.32 -4.27 0.84
CA PHE A 174 -0.74 -5.59 1.29
C PHE A 174 -0.37 -5.82 2.77
N VAL A 175 0.85 -5.46 3.18
CA VAL A 175 1.26 -5.56 4.58
C VAL A 175 0.44 -4.65 5.48
N LEU A 176 0.30 -3.37 5.12
CA LEU A 176 -0.48 -2.40 5.90
C LEU A 176 -1.96 -2.78 6.02
N SER A 177 -2.56 -3.27 4.93
CA SER A 177 -3.92 -3.81 4.97
C SER A 177 -4.01 -4.98 5.95
N GLY A 178 -3.01 -5.83 5.99
CA GLY A 178 -2.93 -6.95 6.95
C GLY A 178 -2.90 -6.46 8.40
N VAL A 179 -2.07 -5.46 8.73
CA VAL A 179 -2.00 -4.85 10.07
C VAL A 179 -3.34 -4.26 10.47
N VAL A 180 -3.93 -3.44 9.59
CA VAL A 180 -5.23 -2.79 9.85
C VAL A 180 -6.33 -3.83 10.03
N MET A 181 -6.41 -4.84 9.15
CA MET A 181 -7.43 -5.89 9.25
C MET A 181 -7.29 -6.70 10.54
N LEU A 182 -6.06 -7.02 10.94
CA LEU A 182 -5.79 -7.70 12.20
C LEU A 182 -6.28 -6.86 13.40
N ALA A 183 -5.95 -5.58 13.42
CA ALA A 183 -6.37 -4.65 14.47
C ALA A 183 -7.89 -4.46 14.53
N LEU A 184 -8.55 -4.36 13.37
CA LEU A 184 -10.01 -4.28 13.27
C LEU A 184 -10.69 -5.54 13.80
N VAL A 185 -10.13 -6.71 13.47
CA VAL A 185 -10.64 -7.98 13.99
C VAL A 185 -10.49 -8.04 15.51
N LEU A 186 -9.35 -7.64 16.07
CA LEU A 186 -9.11 -7.65 17.52
C LEU A 186 -9.96 -6.63 18.27
N GLY A 187 -9.97 -5.40 17.78
CA GLY A 187 -10.60 -4.25 18.47
C GLY A 187 -12.08 -4.04 18.15
N ARG A 188 -12.61 -4.63 17.08
CA ARG A 188 -13.99 -4.47 16.58
C ARG A 188 -14.44 -3.01 16.45
N SER A 189 -13.50 -2.14 16.12
CA SER A 189 -13.69 -0.70 16.03
C SER A 189 -12.80 -0.08 14.96
N SER A 190 -13.35 0.84 14.17
CA SER A 190 -12.60 1.61 13.18
C SER A 190 -11.45 2.38 13.80
N TRP A 191 -11.65 2.92 15.01
CA TRP A 191 -10.61 3.66 15.72
C TRP A 191 -9.39 2.80 16.05
N VAL A 192 -9.62 1.56 16.50
CA VAL A 192 -8.51 0.63 16.78
C VAL A 192 -7.75 0.29 15.51
N GLY A 193 -8.45 0.05 14.41
CA GLY A 193 -7.82 -0.18 13.10
C GLY A 193 -7.01 1.03 12.63
N MET A 194 -7.55 2.24 12.78
CA MET A 194 -6.88 3.48 12.40
C MET A 194 -5.63 3.71 13.25
N LEU A 195 -5.76 3.64 14.57
CA LEU A 195 -4.62 3.86 15.48
C LEU A 195 -3.52 2.83 15.28
N ALA A 196 -3.87 1.56 15.09
CA ALA A 196 -2.89 0.50 14.84
C ALA A 196 -2.21 0.66 13.47
N GLY A 197 -2.97 1.00 12.43
CA GLY A 197 -2.42 1.24 11.10
C GLY A 197 -1.48 2.44 11.06
N LEU A 198 -1.89 3.58 11.64
CA LEU A 198 -1.05 4.77 11.75
C LEU A 198 0.14 4.54 12.69
N GLY A 199 -0.09 3.90 13.85
CA GLY A 199 0.98 3.61 14.81
C GLY A 199 2.04 2.68 14.22
N TYR A 200 1.63 1.64 13.50
CA TYR A 200 2.56 0.77 12.79
C TYR A 200 3.31 1.54 11.70
N PHE A 201 2.59 2.31 10.88
CA PHE A 201 3.16 3.09 9.80
C PHE A 201 4.23 4.08 10.30
N PHE A 202 3.90 4.91 11.30
CA PHE A 202 4.88 5.85 11.86
C PHE A 202 6.00 5.14 12.61
N GLY A 203 5.70 4.05 13.33
CA GLY A 203 6.70 3.23 14.00
C GLY A 203 7.70 2.63 13.03
N ASP A 204 7.21 2.03 11.94
CA ASP A 204 8.03 1.45 10.87
C ASP A 204 8.91 2.51 10.20
N PHE A 205 8.34 3.69 9.93
CA PHE A 205 9.06 4.81 9.34
C PHE A 205 10.14 5.38 10.29
N ILE A 206 9.81 5.57 11.58
CA ILE A 206 10.77 6.05 12.56
C ILE A 206 11.93 5.06 12.72
N VAL A 207 11.63 3.78 12.87
CA VAL A 207 12.65 2.72 13.01
C VAL A 207 13.47 2.61 11.73
N GLY A 208 12.84 2.63 10.57
CA GLY A 208 13.52 2.63 9.28
C GLY A 208 14.38 3.89 9.07
N GLY A 209 13.84 5.07 9.40
CA GLY A 209 14.52 6.35 9.19
C GLY A 209 15.66 6.64 10.18
N LEU A 210 15.59 6.13 11.41
CA LEU A 210 16.67 6.28 12.41
C LEU A 210 17.90 5.43 12.06
N GLY A 211 17.76 4.45 11.20
CA GLY A 211 18.81 3.71 10.53
C GLY A 211 19.71 2.92 11.46
N SER A 212 20.77 3.49 11.97
CA SER A 212 21.76 2.76 12.73
C SER A 212 21.55 2.90 14.23
N GLY A 213 21.44 1.79 14.91
CA GLY A 213 21.49 1.75 16.38
C GLY A 213 20.64 0.66 17.00
N LYS A 214 20.88 0.42 18.27
CA LYS A 214 20.07 -0.50 19.07
C LYS A 214 18.73 0.18 19.39
N ILE A 215 17.67 -0.25 18.73
CA ILE A 215 16.32 0.13 19.11
C ILE A 215 15.75 -1.03 19.92
N LEU A 216 15.37 -0.79 21.16
CA LEU A 216 14.85 -1.80 22.10
C LEU A 216 15.81 -3.00 22.30
N GLY A 217 17.12 -2.78 22.16
CA GLY A 217 18.14 -3.84 22.33
C GLY A 217 18.36 -4.72 21.09
N VAL A 218 17.71 -4.43 19.98
CA VAL A 218 17.89 -5.13 18.70
C VAL A 218 18.86 -4.34 17.85
N ASP A 219 19.98 -4.95 17.49
CA ASP A 219 20.92 -4.40 16.53
C ASP A 219 20.28 -4.40 15.13
N ASP A 220 20.51 -3.35 14.34
CA ASP A 220 19.99 -3.24 12.97
C ASP A 220 18.47 -3.42 12.83
N ALA A 221 17.70 -2.94 13.81
CA ALA A 221 16.24 -3.08 13.83
C ALA A 221 15.56 -2.58 12.54
N TYR A 222 16.15 -1.62 11.83
CA TYR A 222 15.65 -1.10 10.56
C TYR A 222 15.53 -2.16 9.46
N ARG A 223 16.38 -3.21 9.48
CA ARG A 223 16.36 -4.32 8.50
C ARG A 223 15.07 -5.16 8.55
N TYR A 224 14.30 -5.03 9.63
CA TYR A 224 13.01 -5.73 9.78
C TYR A 224 11.82 -4.86 9.40
N THR A 225 12.03 -3.60 9.01
CA THR A 225 10.96 -2.67 8.64
C THR A 225 10.46 -2.91 7.22
N VAL A 226 9.17 -2.61 7.02
CA VAL A 226 8.57 -2.61 5.68
C VAL A 226 9.20 -1.52 4.81
N ALA A 227 9.50 -0.37 5.42
CA ALA A 227 10.16 0.75 4.73
C ALA A 227 11.51 0.34 4.13
N TYR A 228 12.36 -0.36 4.89
CA TYR A 228 13.65 -0.86 4.38
C TYR A 228 13.51 -1.76 3.16
N HIS A 229 12.60 -2.74 3.22
CA HIS A 229 12.38 -3.65 2.10
C HIS A 229 11.73 -2.96 0.91
N ALA A 230 10.79 -2.04 1.13
CA ALA A 230 10.15 -1.27 0.07
C ALA A 230 11.16 -0.40 -0.69
N ILE A 231 12.04 0.29 0.04
CA ILE A 231 13.10 1.12 -0.56
C ILE A 231 14.11 0.25 -1.29
N SER A 232 14.50 -0.91 -0.73
CA SER A 232 15.42 -1.84 -1.38
C SER A 232 14.90 -2.34 -2.75
N ILE A 233 13.60 -2.58 -2.87
CA ILE A 233 13.00 -2.94 -4.16
C ILE A 233 12.92 -1.72 -5.08
N ASN A 234 12.58 -0.54 -4.53
CA ASN A 234 12.43 0.67 -5.31
C ASN A 234 13.74 1.13 -5.94
N GLU A 235 14.87 0.94 -5.23
CA GLU A 235 16.22 1.23 -5.73
C GLU A 235 16.57 0.47 -7.02
N LEU A 236 15.96 -0.70 -7.26
CA LEU A 236 16.12 -1.43 -8.50
C LEU A 236 15.55 -0.68 -9.71
N PHE A 237 14.46 0.06 -9.49
CA PHE A 237 13.73 0.76 -10.55
C PHE A 237 14.15 2.23 -10.65
N PHE A 238 14.39 2.86 -9.52
CA PHE A 238 14.77 4.26 -9.39
C PHE A 238 16.00 4.38 -8.48
N PRO A 239 17.19 4.06 -8.98
CA PRO A 239 18.43 4.21 -8.22
C PRO A 239 18.57 5.64 -7.74
N SER A 240 18.62 5.82 -6.43
CA SER A 240 18.81 7.13 -5.81
C SER A 240 20.31 7.45 -5.71
N ASP A 241 20.63 8.74 -5.73
CA ASP A 241 21.94 9.17 -5.30
C ASP A 241 22.06 8.91 -3.77
N PRO A 242 22.96 8.01 -3.34
CA PRO A 242 23.05 7.63 -1.94
C PRO A 242 23.30 8.82 -1.00
N SER A 243 23.85 9.91 -1.53
CA SER A 243 24.16 11.11 -0.74
C SER A 243 22.92 11.94 -0.38
N VAL A 244 21.77 11.73 -1.05
CA VAL A 244 20.62 12.64 -0.97
C VAL A 244 19.39 12.00 -0.34
N SER A 245 19.18 10.70 -0.46
CA SER A 245 17.86 10.10 -0.23
C SER A 245 17.79 8.96 0.77
N LEU A 246 18.91 8.35 1.16
CA LEU A 246 18.90 7.21 2.08
C LEU A 246 19.44 7.58 3.47
N PRO A 247 18.90 6.97 4.55
CA PRO A 247 19.52 7.05 5.86
C PRO A 247 20.98 6.56 5.80
N ARG A 248 21.87 7.25 6.49
CA ARG A 248 23.33 7.02 6.42
C ARG A 248 23.73 5.55 6.67
N ALA A 249 23.01 4.88 7.57
CA ALA A 249 23.23 3.48 7.88
C ALA A 249 22.93 2.53 6.70
N TRP A 250 21.97 2.88 5.85
CA TRP A 250 21.63 2.08 4.68
C TRP A 250 22.66 2.20 3.56
N ILE A 251 23.40 3.34 3.57
CA ILE A 251 24.49 3.58 2.61
C ILE A 251 25.69 2.70 2.98
N GLU A 252 26.00 2.58 4.28
CA GLU A 252 27.14 1.83 4.77
C GLU A 252 26.95 0.31 4.66
N ASP A 253 25.73 -0.16 5.00
CA ASP A 253 25.40 -1.60 5.04
C ASP A 253 24.79 -2.15 3.73
N GLY A 254 24.42 -1.27 2.81
CA GLY A 254 23.76 -1.60 1.55
C GLY A 254 22.27 -1.88 1.71
N VAL A 255 21.56 -1.90 0.57
CA VAL A 255 20.15 -2.28 0.51
C VAL A 255 20.00 -3.80 0.43
N ALA A 256 18.86 -4.33 0.87
CA ALA A 256 18.59 -5.75 0.76
C ALA A 256 18.52 -6.20 -0.70
N ASP A 257 18.84 -7.47 -0.95
CA ASP A 257 18.56 -8.07 -2.25
C ASP A 257 17.07 -7.90 -2.59
N PRO A 258 16.71 -7.36 -3.76
CA PRO A 258 15.31 -7.08 -4.11
C PRO A 258 14.41 -8.32 -4.08
N VAL A 259 14.92 -9.49 -4.46
CA VAL A 259 14.17 -10.75 -4.42
C VAL A 259 13.86 -11.13 -2.98
N HIS A 260 14.86 -11.03 -2.09
CA HIS A 260 14.68 -11.24 -0.66
C HIS A 260 13.64 -10.26 -0.08
N ALA A 261 13.74 -8.98 -0.43
CA ALA A 261 12.82 -7.95 0.04
C ALA A 261 11.35 -8.23 -0.38
N VAL A 262 11.12 -8.63 -1.64
CA VAL A 262 9.80 -9.05 -2.12
C VAL A 262 9.26 -10.23 -1.31
N MET A 263 10.08 -11.24 -1.08
CA MET A 263 9.69 -12.44 -0.30
C MET A 263 9.31 -12.09 1.14
N VAL A 264 10.07 -11.20 1.79
CA VAL A 264 9.78 -10.75 3.15
C VAL A 264 8.45 -9.98 3.21
N LEU A 265 8.20 -9.05 2.30
CA LEU A 265 6.94 -8.30 2.27
C LEU A 265 5.73 -9.21 1.99
N LEU A 266 5.86 -10.16 1.08
CA LEU A 266 4.81 -11.16 0.82
C LEU A 266 4.54 -12.02 2.06
N LEU A 267 5.59 -12.46 2.74
CA LEU A 267 5.47 -13.26 3.95
C LEU A 267 4.79 -12.49 5.08
N TYR A 268 5.19 -11.22 5.30
CA TYR A 268 4.56 -10.37 6.31
C TYR A 268 3.07 -10.17 6.04
N GLY A 269 2.71 -9.77 4.82
CA GLY A 269 1.32 -9.58 4.44
C GLY A 269 0.49 -10.86 4.54
N ALA A 270 1.03 -11.98 4.06
CA ALA A 270 0.35 -13.27 4.12
C ALA A 270 0.14 -13.74 5.57
N LEU A 271 1.17 -13.62 6.43
CA LEU A 271 1.09 -14.00 7.84
C LEU A 271 0.02 -13.19 8.58
N LEU A 272 0.02 -11.86 8.40
CA LEU A 272 -0.98 -10.97 9.01
C LEU A 272 -2.40 -11.29 8.52
N ALA A 273 -2.57 -11.52 7.21
CA ALA A 273 -3.85 -11.91 6.64
C ALA A 273 -4.36 -13.24 7.20
N VAL A 274 -3.49 -14.25 7.29
CA VAL A 274 -3.84 -15.56 7.86
C VAL A 274 -4.23 -15.43 9.32
N ILE A 275 -3.47 -14.69 10.12
CA ILE A 275 -3.79 -14.47 11.55
C ILE A 275 -5.14 -13.74 11.68
N ALA A 276 -5.38 -12.69 10.89
CA ALA A 276 -6.66 -11.98 10.90
C ALA A 276 -7.84 -12.89 10.56
N ILE A 277 -7.71 -13.75 9.55
CA ILE A 277 -8.72 -14.73 9.17
C ILE A 277 -8.99 -15.74 10.28
N LEU A 278 -7.94 -16.30 10.88
CA LEU A 278 -8.06 -17.30 11.96
C LEU A 278 -8.73 -16.72 13.20
N LEU A 279 -8.36 -15.50 13.59
CA LEU A 279 -8.98 -14.80 14.73
C LEU A 279 -10.44 -14.46 14.44
N PHE A 280 -10.75 -13.96 13.25
CA PHE A 280 -12.13 -13.65 12.85
C PHE A 280 -13.04 -14.88 12.88
N ARG A 281 -12.55 -16.04 12.47
CA ARG A 281 -13.30 -17.30 12.55
C ARG A 281 -13.67 -17.69 13.97
N ARG A 282 -12.81 -17.37 14.96
CA ARG A 282 -13.04 -17.69 16.37
C ARG A 282 -13.86 -16.63 17.12
N GLN A 283 -14.11 -15.48 16.50
CA GLN A 283 -14.89 -14.42 17.14
C GLN A 283 -16.32 -14.85 17.39
N ASP A 284 -16.76 -14.65 18.63
CA ASP A 284 -18.17 -14.69 18.95
C ASP A 284 -18.80 -13.32 18.59
N LEU A 285 -19.67 -13.34 17.59
CA LEU A 285 -20.33 -12.15 17.05
C LEU A 285 -21.74 -11.98 17.62
N THR A 286 -22.15 -12.88 18.54
CA THR A 286 -23.37 -12.73 19.31
C THR A 286 -23.09 -11.74 20.42
N THR A 287 -23.75 -10.60 20.36
CA THR A 287 -23.87 -9.58 21.41
C THR A 287 -22.74 -8.55 21.57
N LYS A 288 -22.94 -7.37 20.99
CA LYS A 288 -23.01 -6.15 21.81
C LYS A 288 -24.46 -5.69 21.75
N THR A 289 -25.26 -6.09 22.74
CA THR A 289 -26.46 -5.35 23.14
C THR A 289 -26.02 -4.13 23.91
#